data_8955841f32f580ca78442dd3c087cf21
#
_entry.id   8955841f32f580ca78442dd3c087cf21
#
_cell.length_a   1.000
_cell.length_b   1.000
_cell.length_c   1.000
_cell.angle_alpha   90.00
_cell.angle_beta   90.00
_cell.angle_gamma   90.00
#
_symmetry.space_group_name_H-M   'P 1'
#
loop_
_entity.id
_entity.type
_entity.pdbx_description
1 polymer ?
#
loop_
_entity_poly.entity_id
_entity_poly.type
_entity_poly.pdbx_seq_one_letter_code
_entity_poly.pdbx_strand_id
1 'polypeptide(L)'
;MVIIVDSGSTKADWCIVEDGCVLSMVTTQGINPIHQMPETIKEVVNKQLFVDTNFCQTLLQSSHDERIKAYFYGSGCIEKKVQSMKVILEGAFAEYNVEFFVYSDLLGAARATCGIEPGIACI
;
A
#
# COMPACT_ATOMS: atom_id res chain seq x y z
N MET A 1 -11.85 0.50 -6.92
CA MET A 1 -10.45 0.03 -6.95
C MET A 1 -9.76 0.42 -5.65
N VAL A 2 -9.08 -0.53 -5.06
CA VAL A 2 -8.42 -0.38 -3.76
C VAL A 2 -7.01 -0.96 -3.85
N ILE A 3 -6.05 -0.28 -3.22
CA ILE A 3 -4.70 -0.82 -3.08
C ILE A 3 -4.56 -1.34 -1.64
N ILE A 4 -4.06 -2.54 -1.49
CA ILE A 4 -3.78 -3.13 -0.18
C ILE A 4 -2.29 -3.44 -0.13
N VAL A 5 -1.62 -2.97 0.92
CA VAL A 5 -0.19 -3.17 1.10
C VAL A 5 0.07 -3.83 2.45
N ASP A 6 0.81 -4.92 2.41
CA ASP A 6 1.28 -5.60 3.62
C ASP A 6 2.80 -5.52 3.62
N SER A 7 3.35 -4.66 4.46
CA SER A 7 4.79 -4.41 4.51
C SER A 7 5.39 -4.96 5.81
N GLY A 8 6.14 -6.04 5.67
CA GLY A 8 6.93 -6.59 6.76
C GLY A 8 8.33 -5.97 6.81
N SER A 9 9.20 -6.57 7.62
CA SER A 9 10.56 -6.06 7.79
C SER A 9 11.45 -6.32 6.57
N THR A 10 11.14 -7.33 5.77
CA THR A 10 11.99 -7.74 4.64
C THR A 10 11.35 -7.50 3.29
N LYS A 11 10.01 -7.56 3.21
CA LYS A 11 9.31 -7.38 1.94
C LYS A 11 7.97 -6.71 2.14
N ALA A 12 7.47 -6.10 1.08
CA ALA A 12 6.14 -5.53 1.03
C ALA A 12 5.39 -6.10 -0.18
N ASP A 13 4.16 -6.54 0.05
CA ASP A 13 3.28 -7.02 -1.00
C ASP A 13 2.25 -5.95 -1.31
N TRP A 14 2.18 -5.56 -2.58
CA TRP A 14 1.28 -4.51 -3.07
C TRP A 14 0.24 -5.14 -3.97
N CYS A 15 -1.03 -5.00 -3.61
CA CYS A 15 -2.15 -5.56 -4.37
C CYS A 15 -3.10 -4.49 -4.81
N ILE A 16 -3.56 -4.56 -6.05
CA ILE A 16 -4.69 -3.77 -6.53
C ILE A 16 -5.89 -4.69 -6.64
N VAL A 17 -6.98 -4.33 -5.97
CA VAL A 17 -8.18 -5.17 -5.89
C VAL A 17 -9.39 -4.37 -6.34
N GLU A 18 -10.27 -5.01 -7.12
CA GLU A 18 -11.55 -4.44 -7.52
C GLU A 18 -12.58 -5.54 -7.59
N ASP A 19 -13.74 -5.31 -6.94
CA ASP A 19 -14.85 -6.25 -6.92
C ASP A 19 -14.45 -7.66 -6.44
N GLY A 20 -13.56 -7.70 -5.44
CA GLY A 20 -13.08 -8.95 -4.90
C GLY A 20 -12.02 -9.67 -5.72
N CYS A 21 -11.62 -9.11 -6.84
CA CYS A 21 -10.61 -9.70 -7.72
C CYS A 21 -9.30 -8.94 -7.63
N VAL A 22 -8.20 -9.68 -7.55
CA VAL A 22 -6.86 -9.11 -7.58
C VAL A 22 -6.50 -8.79 -9.03
N LEU A 23 -6.28 -7.51 -9.33
CA LEU A 23 -5.92 -7.07 -10.67
C LEU A 23 -4.41 -7.03 -10.88
N SER A 24 -3.65 -6.79 -9.84
CA SER A 24 -2.20 -6.73 -9.92
C SER A 24 -1.59 -7.00 -8.55
N MET A 25 -0.43 -7.63 -8.53
CA MET A 25 0.32 -7.87 -7.30
C MET A 25 1.80 -7.70 -7.58
N VAL A 26 2.49 -6.93 -6.73
CA VAL A 26 3.92 -6.69 -6.84
C VAL A 26 4.53 -6.84 -5.45
N THR A 27 5.69 -7.46 -5.39
CA THR A 27 6.48 -7.56 -4.15
C THR A 27 7.69 -6.66 -4.27
N THR A 28 7.92 -5.83 -3.25
CA THR A 28 9.07 -4.96 -3.16
C THR A 28 9.84 -5.23 -1.87
N GLN A 29 10.94 -4.53 -1.70
CA GLN A 29 11.61 -4.44 -0.40
C GLN A 29 10.63 -3.92 0.65
N GLY A 30 10.77 -4.38 1.88
CA GLY A 30 9.94 -3.91 2.99
C GLY A 30 10.11 -2.42 3.25
N ILE A 31 9.04 -1.78 3.68
CA ILE A 31 9.02 -0.35 3.99
C ILE A 31 8.79 -0.19 5.48
N ASN A 32 9.72 0.47 6.16
CA ASN A 32 9.66 0.68 7.60
C ASN A 32 10.14 2.08 7.94
N PRO A 33 9.23 2.98 8.39
CA PRO A 33 9.58 4.37 8.64
C PRO A 33 10.51 4.59 9.83
N ILE A 34 10.71 3.58 10.70
CA ILE A 34 11.65 3.68 11.81
C ILE A 34 13.08 3.53 11.30
N HIS A 35 13.30 2.66 10.33
CA HIS A 35 14.64 2.29 9.86
C HIS A 35 15.02 2.91 8.52
N GLN A 36 14.08 3.58 7.85
CA GLN A 36 14.32 4.12 6.51
C GLN A 36 14.00 5.61 6.48
N MET A 37 14.80 6.33 5.70
CA MET A 37 14.56 7.75 5.44
C MET A 37 13.42 7.92 4.43
N PRO A 38 12.72 9.07 4.43
CA PRO A 38 11.68 9.32 3.44
C PRO A 38 12.15 9.13 2.00
N GLU A 39 13.35 9.56 1.69
CA GLU A 39 13.94 9.40 0.35
C GLU A 39 14.09 7.94 -0.02
N THR A 40 14.49 7.11 0.94
CA THR A 40 14.66 5.66 0.72
C THR A 40 13.30 5.02 0.42
N ILE A 41 12.26 5.40 1.16
CA ILE A 41 10.91 4.87 0.95
C ILE A 41 10.41 5.25 -0.45
N LYS A 42 10.56 6.50 -0.84
CA LYS A 42 10.16 6.95 -2.18
C LYS A 42 10.94 6.23 -3.27
N GLU A 43 12.21 5.96 -3.03
CA GLU A 43 13.06 5.23 -3.96
C GLU A 43 12.58 3.79 -4.15
N VAL A 44 12.20 3.10 -3.07
CA VAL A 44 11.63 1.75 -3.18
C VAL A 44 10.39 1.76 -4.06
N VAL A 45 9.49 2.72 -3.85
CA VAL A 45 8.28 2.83 -4.65
C VAL A 45 8.63 3.09 -6.12
N ASN A 46 9.51 4.03 -6.40
CA ASN A 46 9.83 4.39 -7.78
C ASN A 46 10.63 3.33 -8.51
N LYS A 47 11.57 2.66 -7.83
CA LYS A 47 12.49 1.74 -8.49
C LYS A 47 12.04 0.28 -8.46
N GLN A 48 11.17 -0.08 -7.54
CA GLN A 48 10.74 -1.47 -7.39
C GLN A 48 9.26 -1.67 -7.71
N LEU A 49 8.40 -0.71 -7.39
CA LEU A 49 6.98 -0.83 -7.63
C LEU A 49 6.58 -0.27 -9.01
N PHE A 50 6.96 0.96 -9.28
CA PHE A 50 6.54 1.64 -10.52
C PHE A 50 7.26 1.14 -11.78
N VAL A 51 8.23 0.26 -11.64
CA VAL A 51 8.81 -0.42 -12.80
C VAL A 51 7.91 -1.55 -13.31
N ASP A 52 6.94 -1.98 -12.51
CA ASP A 52 5.99 -2.98 -12.94
C ASP A 52 4.91 -2.31 -13.81
N THR A 53 4.96 -2.60 -15.10
CA THR A 53 4.07 -1.97 -16.08
C THR A 53 2.61 -2.30 -15.82
N ASN A 54 2.32 -3.55 -15.46
CA ASN A 54 0.94 -3.97 -15.20
C ASN A 54 0.34 -3.21 -14.01
N PHE A 55 1.10 -3.03 -12.95
CA PHE A 55 0.66 -2.27 -11.78
C PHE A 55 0.32 -0.83 -12.16
N CYS A 56 1.22 -0.16 -12.87
CA CYS A 56 1.01 1.23 -13.29
C CYS A 56 -0.18 1.38 -14.23
N GLN A 57 -0.31 0.48 -15.20
CA GLN A 57 -1.42 0.52 -16.14
C GLN A 57 -2.75 0.28 -15.44
N THR A 58 -2.77 -0.61 -14.46
CA THR A 58 -3.98 -0.87 -13.68
C THR A 58 -4.41 0.38 -12.92
N LEU A 59 -3.47 1.11 -12.32
CA LEU A 59 -3.77 2.37 -11.65
C LEU A 59 -4.36 3.40 -12.60
N LEU A 60 -3.84 3.47 -13.83
CA LEU A 60 -4.32 4.42 -14.82
C LEU A 60 -5.72 4.10 -15.34
N GLN A 61 -6.19 2.89 -15.16
CA GLN A 61 -7.54 2.48 -15.56
C GLN A 61 -8.62 2.93 -14.60
N SER A 62 -8.23 3.43 -13.42
CA SER A 62 -9.21 3.91 -12.45
C SER A 62 -9.92 5.15 -12.96
N SER A 63 -11.16 5.36 -12.49
CA SER A 63 -11.91 6.57 -12.82
C SER A 63 -11.19 7.81 -12.28
N HIS A 64 -11.11 8.85 -13.10
CA HIS A 64 -10.51 10.11 -12.68
C HIS A 64 -11.35 10.87 -11.65
N ASP A 65 -12.61 10.49 -11.49
CA ASP A 65 -13.54 11.19 -10.61
C ASP A 65 -13.41 10.75 -9.15
N GLU A 66 -12.76 9.62 -8.88
CA GLU A 66 -12.61 9.10 -7.54
C GLU A 66 -11.14 8.87 -7.21
N ARG A 67 -10.78 9.19 -5.95
CA ARG A 67 -9.46 8.85 -5.46
C ARG A 67 -9.39 7.36 -5.21
N ILE A 68 -8.26 6.77 -5.57
CA ILE A 68 -7.95 5.38 -5.22
C ILE A 68 -7.64 5.35 -3.73
N LYS A 69 -8.28 4.46 -2.98
CA LYS A 69 -7.98 4.28 -1.56
C LYS A 69 -6.94 3.20 -1.40
N ALA A 70 -5.90 3.49 -0.63
CA ALA A 70 -4.83 2.55 -0.35
C ALA A 70 -4.72 2.31 1.15
N TYR A 71 -4.73 1.05 1.55
CA TYR A 71 -4.61 0.63 2.94
C TYR A 71 -3.23 0.02 3.14
N PHE A 72 -2.39 0.73 3.87
CA PHE A 72 -1.02 0.32 4.14
C PHE A 72 -0.90 -0.25 5.56
N TYR A 73 -0.55 -1.51 5.66
CA TYR A 73 -0.33 -2.20 6.91
C TYR A 73 1.15 -2.53 7.01
N GLY A 74 1.85 -1.83 7.90
CA GLY A 74 3.29 -1.94 7.91
C GLY A 74 3.92 -2.02 9.29
N SER A 75 4.96 -2.82 9.40
CA SER A 75 5.78 -2.85 10.61
C SER A 75 6.45 -1.49 10.79
N GLY A 76 6.61 -1.08 12.04
CA GLY A 76 7.19 0.23 12.32
C GLY A 76 6.27 1.42 12.14
N CYS A 77 5.03 1.19 11.69
CA CYS A 77 4.04 2.26 11.56
C CYS A 77 3.34 2.50 12.89
N ILE A 78 4.11 2.91 13.89
CA ILE A 78 3.58 3.29 15.18
C ILE A 78 2.87 4.64 15.06
N GLU A 79 2.05 4.97 16.05
CA GLU A 79 1.20 6.17 16.01
C GLU A 79 1.96 7.44 15.60
N LYS A 80 3.16 7.62 16.09
CA LYS A 80 3.99 8.79 15.78
C LYS A 80 4.43 8.85 14.31
N LYS A 81 4.45 7.71 13.62
CA LYS A 81 4.93 7.61 12.24
C LYS A 81 3.81 7.53 11.20
N VAL A 82 2.57 7.32 11.65
CA VAL A 82 1.44 7.13 10.73
C VAL A 82 1.26 8.33 9.81
N GLN A 83 1.24 9.53 10.37
CA GLN A 83 1.02 10.74 9.56
C GLN A 83 2.19 11.00 8.60
N SER A 84 3.41 10.81 9.06
CA SER A 84 4.60 10.96 8.20
C SER A 84 4.55 9.97 7.04
N MET A 85 4.20 8.73 7.33
CA MET A 85 4.13 7.68 6.33
C MET A 85 3.06 7.96 5.28
N LYS A 86 1.90 8.44 5.73
CA LYS A 86 0.83 8.85 4.84
C LYS A 86 1.29 9.93 3.86
N VAL A 87 1.97 10.96 4.35
CA VAL A 87 2.47 12.05 3.52
C VAL A 87 3.51 11.55 2.51
N ILE A 88 4.43 10.70 2.95
CA ILE A 88 5.47 10.15 2.07
C ILE A 88 4.84 9.34 0.94
N LEU A 89 3.92 8.45 1.27
CA LEU A 89 3.30 7.57 0.28
C LEU A 89 2.40 8.33 -0.68
N GLU A 90 1.61 9.27 -0.19
CA GLU A 90 0.77 10.10 -1.05
C GLU A 90 1.61 10.95 -1.99
N GLY A 91 2.76 11.43 -1.53
CA GLY A 91 3.71 12.14 -2.38
C GLY A 91 4.31 11.25 -3.47
N ALA A 92 4.65 10.01 -3.13
CA ALA A 92 5.19 9.06 -4.10
C ALA A 92 4.17 8.67 -5.16
N PHE A 93 2.88 8.65 -4.81
CA PHE A 93 1.79 8.29 -5.71
C PHE A 93 1.06 9.53 -6.27
N ALA A 94 1.69 10.70 -6.26
CA ALA A 94 1.01 11.95 -6.64
C ALA A 94 0.38 11.92 -8.04
N GLU A 95 0.98 11.18 -8.97
CA GLU A 95 0.48 11.08 -10.34
C GLU A 95 -0.81 10.26 -10.47
N TYR A 96 -1.15 9.48 -9.45
CA TYR A 96 -2.26 8.53 -9.52
C TYR A 96 -3.44 8.90 -8.64
N ASN A 97 -3.38 10.02 -7.93
CA ASN A 97 -4.45 10.49 -7.06
C ASN A 97 -4.90 9.42 -6.04
N VAL A 98 -3.96 8.98 -5.22
CA VAL A 98 -4.18 7.93 -4.22
C VAL A 98 -4.23 8.54 -2.83
N GLU A 99 -5.22 8.10 -2.04
CA GLU A 99 -5.31 8.45 -0.62
C GLU A 99 -4.89 7.25 0.22
N PHE A 100 -3.90 7.44 1.10
CA PHE A 100 -3.38 6.37 1.93
C PHE A 100 -3.95 6.41 3.34
N PHE A 101 -4.30 5.23 3.84
CA PHE A 101 -4.65 4.98 5.23
C PHE A 101 -3.59 4.04 5.80
N VAL A 102 -2.86 4.48 6.81
CA VAL A 102 -1.69 3.77 7.32
C VAL A 102 -2.00 3.18 8.69
N TYR A 103 -1.68 1.90 8.85
CA TYR A 103 -1.95 1.14 10.07
C TYR A 103 -0.72 0.35 10.48
N SER A 104 -0.65 -0.03 11.77
CA SER A 104 0.39 -0.95 12.22
C SER A 104 0.13 -2.35 11.64
N ASP A 105 1.18 -3.14 11.59
CA ASP A 105 1.11 -4.51 11.08
C ASP A 105 0.08 -5.34 11.86
N LEU A 106 0.04 -5.19 13.19
CA LEU A 106 -0.92 -5.91 14.01
C LEU A 106 -2.36 -5.57 13.65
N LEU A 107 -2.65 -4.28 13.43
CA LEU A 107 -3.98 -3.86 13.05
C LEU A 107 -4.34 -4.38 11.66
N GLY A 108 -3.37 -4.46 10.77
CA GLY A 108 -3.55 -5.02 9.44
C GLY A 108 -3.96 -6.48 9.50
N ALA A 109 -3.28 -7.27 10.34
CA ALA A 109 -3.64 -8.67 10.53
C ALA A 109 -5.07 -8.81 11.06
N ALA A 110 -5.45 -8.00 12.04
CA ALA A 110 -6.80 -8.03 12.59
C ALA A 110 -7.85 -7.67 11.55
N ARG A 111 -7.60 -6.67 10.73
CA ARG A 111 -8.53 -6.28 9.66
C ARG A 111 -8.63 -7.33 8.57
N ALA A 112 -7.54 -7.98 8.23
CA ALA A 112 -7.53 -9.06 7.25
C ALA A 112 -8.38 -10.24 7.72
N THR A 113 -8.38 -10.54 9.03
CA THR A 113 -9.17 -11.63 9.58
C THR A 113 -10.63 -11.26 9.85
N CYS A 114 -10.91 -9.98 10.12
CA CYS A 114 -12.22 -9.55 10.61
C CYS A 114 -13.07 -8.83 9.59
N GLY A 115 -12.58 -8.68 8.35
CA GLY A 115 -13.63 -8.21 7.70
C GLY A 115 -13.75 -7.09 6.81
N ILE A 116 -12.74 -6.74 6.13
CA ILE A 116 -12.99 -5.89 4.98
C ILE A 116 -13.81 -6.71 3.99
N GLU A 117 -13.43 -7.96 3.82
CA GLU A 117 -14.10 -8.91 2.95
C GLU A 117 -14.18 -10.23 3.67
N PRO A 118 -15.38 -10.69 4.08
CA PRO A 118 -15.49 -11.94 4.83
C PRO A 118 -14.88 -13.14 4.14
N GLY A 119 -14.90 -13.18 2.84
CA GLY A 119 -14.30 -14.28 2.09
C GLY A 119 -12.78 -14.28 2.10
N ILE A 120 -12.17 -13.17 2.40
CA ILE A 120 -10.72 -13.03 2.43
C ILE A 120 -10.18 -13.23 3.85
N ALA A 121 -11.03 -13.09 4.82
CA ALA A 121 -10.66 -13.13 6.23
C ALA A 121 -10.03 -14.44 6.68
N CYS A 122 -10.12 -15.46 5.90
CA CYS A 122 -9.60 -16.78 6.25
C CYS A 122 -8.12 -16.97 5.90
N ILE A 123 -7.47 -15.97 5.49
CA ILE A 123 -6.07 -16.07 5.10
C ILE A 123 -5.14 -16.37 6.26
#